data_c8ccd0eb918cca81335c093963a4e266
#
_entry.id   c8ccd0eb918cca81335c093963a4e266
#
_cell.length_a   1.000
_cell.length_b   1.000
_cell.length_c   1.000
_cell.angle_alpha   90.00
_cell.angle_beta   90.00
_cell.angle_gamma   90.00
#
_symmetry.space_group_name_H-M   'P 1'
#
loop_
_entity.id
_entity.type
_entity.pdbx_description
1 polymer ?
#
loop_
_entity_poly.entity_id
_entity_poly.type
_entity_poly.pdbx_seq_one_letter_code
_entity_poly.pdbx_strand_id
1 'polypeptide(L)'
;MRRSTGGCAINLCAVSTPRAGAADKMNINLMRNTPTIGATLALDLADALRAGGSAKHDAIKQVYTALIEHLVVFIEDLDLTPAEHIDFALQFGALDVPHPVYQTLQGWPEIVELENDGDRPPDTNDWHTDLTFRPNPPFMSILYAKQVPKTGGDTLWANLYAVYDALPDHMKTLLQGKSAIHDIGTFRNDFLGPEMNVEAVNQALLDTGSAVHPVIQTHPVTGRTFVYVNPSFTQHIVGFKKSESDRLLRYLYDHANQSEFQVRYHWRPMRWPCGIIE
;
A
#
# COMPACT_ATOMS: atom_id res chain seq x y z
N MET A 1 19.97 -13.27 20.35
CA MET A 1 18.58 -12.82 20.54
C MET A 1 18.14 -12.14 19.25
N ARG A 2 17.28 -12.78 18.48
CA ARG A 2 16.65 -12.18 17.29
C ARG A 2 15.48 -11.33 17.78
N ARG A 3 15.38 -10.08 17.34
CA ARG A 3 14.25 -9.21 17.69
C ARG A 3 13.21 -9.35 16.59
N SER A 4 11.95 -9.58 16.96
CA SER A 4 10.81 -9.52 16.06
C SER A 4 10.63 -8.10 15.52
N THR A 5 10.16 -7.97 14.28
CA THR A 5 9.68 -6.72 13.71
C THR A 5 8.18 -6.69 13.84
N GLY A 6 7.63 -5.73 14.55
CA GLY A 6 6.19 -5.58 14.74
C GLY A 6 5.70 -4.26 14.17
N GLY A 7 4.63 -4.31 13.41
CA GLY A 7 3.92 -3.15 12.85
C GLY A 7 2.41 -3.36 12.89
N CYS A 8 1.68 -2.29 12.67
CA CYS A 8 0.23 -2.29 12.54
C CYS A 8 -0.16 -1.60 11.24
N ALA A 9 -1.13 -2.14 10.52
CA ALA A 9 -1.63 -1.57 9.28
C ALA A 9 -3.15 -1.35 9.33
N ILE A 10 -3.61 -0.30 8.69
CA ILE A 10 -5.04 -0.01 8.43
C ILE A 10 -5.21 0.26 6.95
N ASN A 11 -6.15 -0.44 6.32
CA ASN A 11 -6.53 -0.23 4.93
C ASN A 11 -7.83 0.57 4.82
N LEU A 12 -7.99 1.35 3.77
CA LEU A 12 -9.11 2.27 3.54
C LEU A 12 -9.83 1.97 2.23
N CYS A 13 -11.12 1.63 2.29
CA CYS A 13 -11.93 1.19 1.13
C CYS A 13 -12.45 2.31 0.24
N ALA A 14 -12.63 3.52 0.74
CA ALA A 14 -13.24 4.59 -0.02
C ALA A 14 -12.71 5.96 0.40
N VAL A 15 -12.49 6.81 -0.59
CA VAL A 15 -12.06 8.19 -0.36
C VAL A 15 -13.25 9.06 -0.05
N SER A 16 -13.31 9.63 1.14
CA SER A 16 -13.93 10.93 1.32
C SER A 16 -12.86 11.97 1.02
N THR A 17 -12.82 12.47 -0.23
CA THR A 17 -11.92 13.60 -0.53
C THR A 17 -12.19 14.71 0.47
N PRO A 18 -11.20 15.16 1.26
CA PRO A 18 -11.33 16.46 1.90
C PRO A 18 -11.66 17.44 0.78
N ARG A 19 -12.78 18.16 0.86
CA ARG A 19 -13.20 19.09 -0.20
C ARG A 19 -11.99 19.92 -0.59
N ALA A 20 -11.49 19.69 -1.79
CA ALA A 20 -10.42 20.48 -2.39
C ALA A 20 -10.95 21.89 -2.60
N GLY A 21 -10.81 22.71 -1.57
CA GLY A 21 -10.76 24.16 -1.75
C GLY A 21 -9.57 24.46 -2.65
N ALA A 22 -9.71 25.46 -3.51
CA ALA A 22 -8.70 25.91 -4.45
C ALA A 22 -7.30 25.82 -3.81
N ALA A 23 -6.33 25.31 -4.58
CA ALA A 23 -4.96 25.07 -4.16
C ALA A 23 -4.28 26.35 -3.68
N ASP A 24 -4.54 26.74 -2.44
CA ASP A 24 -3.62 27.59 -1.72
C ASP A 24 -2.32 26.82 -1.59
N LYS A 25 -1.23 27.39 -2.09
CA LYS A 25 0.12 26.85 -1.92
C LYS A 25 0.45 26.86 -0.43
N MET A 26 0.02 25.81 0.27
CA MET A 26 0.46 25.60 1.64
C MET A 26 1.97 25.38 1.64
N ASN A 27 2.66 26.08 2.51
CA ASN A 27 4.10 25.86 2.69
C ASN A 27 4.26 24.58 3.53
N ILE A 28 4.29 23.42 2.86
CA ILE A 28 4.44 22.12 3.50
C ILE A 28 5.93 21.88 3.73
N ASN A 29 6.31 21.69 4.98
CA ASN A 29 7.70 21.34 5.32
C ASN A 29 7.93 19.85 5.04
N LEU A 30 8.42 19.54 3.85
CA LEU A 30 8.71 18.18 3.41
C LEU A 30 10.08 18.07 2.73
N MET A 31 10.64 16.88 2.81
CA MET A 31 11.85 16.49 2.09
C MET A 31 11.50 15.37 1.11
N ARG A 32 11.76 15.56 -0.19
CA ARG A 32 11.61 14.49 -1.17
C ARG A 32 12.67 13.42 -0.95
N ASN A 33 12.25 12.16 -0.93
CA ASN A 33 13.17 11.04 -0.77
C ASN A 33 13.84 10.67 -2.11
N THR A 34 13.08 10.75 -3.21
CA THR A 34 13.58 10.58 -4.58
C THR A 34 12.95 11.62 -5.52
N PRO A 35 13.43 11.78 -6.76
CA PRO A 35 12.80 12.68 -7.72
C PRO A 35 11.38 12.29 -8.12
N THR A 36 11.03 11.01 -8.02
CA THR A 36 9.78 10.46 -8.60
C THR A 36 8.76 10.00 -7.58
N ILE A 37 9.19 9.63 -6.37
CA ILE A 37 8.33 9.02 -5.35
C ILE A 37 8.91 9.23 -3.95
N GLY A 38 8.02 9.39 -2.98
CA GLY A 38 8.34 9.45 -1.57
C GLY A 38 8.67 10.84 -1.05
N ALA A 39 8.04 11.22 0.05
CA ALA A 39 8.35 12.42 0.80
C ALA A 39 8.31 12.16 2.32
N THR A 40 9.26 12.72 3.05
CA THR A 40 9.25 12.76 4.50
C THR A 40 8.68 14.09 4.96
N LEU A 41 7.59 14.05 5.73
CA LEU A 41 6.95 15.23 6.31
C LEU A 41 7.55 15.54 7.68
N ALA A 42 7.99 16.79 7.86
CA ALA A 42 8.32 17.33 9.16
C ALA A 42 7.03 17.93 9.78
N LEU A 43 6.25 17.08 10.42
CA LEU A 43 4.94 17.41 10.98
C LEU A 43 4.78 16.72 12.32
N ASP A 44 4.44 17.48 13.35
CA ASP A 44 4.00 16.91 14.63
C ASP A 44 2.51 16.49 14.51
N LEU A 45 2.31 15.34 13.85
CA LEU A 45 0.98 14.83 13.57
C LEU A 45 0.24 14.45 14.86
N ALA A 46 0.94 13.83 15.82
CA ALA A 46 0.32 13.37 17.05
C ALA A 46 -0.25 14.56 17.86
N ASP A 47 0.52 15.62 18.03
CA ASP A 47 0.08 16.81 18.72
C ASP A 47 -1.05 17.54 17.96
N ALA A 48 -0.98 17.61 16.64
CA ALA A 48 -2.04 18.18 15.82
C ALA A 48 -3.37 17.40 15.96
N LEU A 49 -3.32 16.07 15.97
CA LEU A 49 -4.49 15.22 16.18
C LEU A 49 -5.11 15.44 17.57
N ARG A 50 -4.27 15.52 18.62
CA ARG A 50 -4.70 15.73 20.00
C ARG A 50 -5.26 17.13 20.22
N ALA A 51 -4.71 18.14 19.58
CA ALA A 51 -5.21 19.52 19.65
C ALA A 51 -6.58 19.67 18.97
N GLY A 52 -6.88 18.87 17.95
CA GLY A 52 -8.14 18.95 17.22
C GLY A 52 -8.31 20.24 16.42
N GLY A 53 -9.57 20.57 16.08
CA GLY A 53 -9.93 21.83 15.41
C GLY A 53 -9.14 22.09 14.12
N SER A 54 -8.68 23.34 13.94
CA SER A 54 -7.92 23.74 12.74
C SER A 54 -6.58 23.05 12.64
N ALA A 55 -5.86 22.81 13.74
CA ALA A 55 -4.57 22.14 13.75
C ALA A 55 -4.67 20.72 13.16
N LYS A 56 -5.65 19.94 13.61
CA LYS A 56 -5.95 18.62 13.04
C LYS A 56 -6.29 18.71 11.55
N HIS A 57 -7.19 19.62 11.18
CA HIS A 57 -7.61 19.80 9.78
C HIS A 57 -6.43 20.14 8.87
N ASP A 58 -5.57 21.07 9.29
CA ASP A 58 -4.42 21.51 8.50
C ASP A 58 -3.38 20.40 8.39
N ALA A 59 -3.15 19.61 9.44
CA ALA A 59 -2.26 18.46 9.41
C ALA A 59 -2.76 17.39 8.41
N ILE A 60 -4.04 17.01 8.48
CA ILE A 60 -4.66 16.07 7.54
C ILE A 60 -4.56 16.56 6.09
N LYS A 61 -4.82 17.83 5.85
CA LYS A 61 -4.71 18.44 4.51
C LYS A 61 -3.27 18.39 3.99
N GLN A 62 -2.27 18.66 4.85
CA GLN A 62 -0.85 18.55 4.47
C GLN A 62 -0.49 17.12 4.08
N VAL A 63 -0.85 16.14 4.91
CA VAL A 63 -0.61 14.72 4.64
C VAL A 63 -1.26 14.29 3.31
N TYR A 64 -2.55 14.61 3.13
CA TYR A 64 -3.27 14.25 1.90
C TYR A 64 -2.64 14.89 0.66
N THR A 65 -2.30 16.18 0.72
CA THR A 65 -1.67 16.88 -0.40
C THR A 65 -0.31 16.26 -0.75
N ALA A 66 0.51 15.98 0.27
CA ALA A 66 1.80 15.33 0.07
C ALA A 66 1.65 13.90 -0.51
N LEU A 67 0.66 13.12 -0.03
CA LEU A 67 0.39 11.79 -0.54
C LEU A 67 0.02 11.79 -2.04
N ILE A 68 -0.90 12.66 -2.44
CA ILE A 68 -1.33 12.77 -3.84
C ILE A 68 -0.18 13.21 -4.76
N GLU A 69 0.74 14.05 -4.27
CA GLU A 69 1.90 14.51 -5.04
C GLU A 69 3.04 13.49 -5.06
N HIS A 70 3.32 12.85 -3.92
CA HIS A 70 4.53 12.02 -3.73
C HIS A 70 4.26 10.52 -3.61
N LEU A 71 2.99 10.08 -3.59
CA LEU A 71 2.52 8.68 -3.63
C LEU A 71 2.77 7.88 -2.35
N VAL A 72 3.82 8.16 -1.62
CA VAL A 72 4.07 7.64 -0.28
C VAL A 72 4.64 8.75 0.61
N VAL A 73 4.15 8.82 1.84
CA VAL A 73 4.53 9.84 2.82
C VAL A 73 5.04 9.18 4.08
N PHE A 74 6.22 9.60 4.51
CA PHE A 74 6.85 9.15 5.75
C PHE A 74 6.71 10.23 6.81
N ILE A 75 6.26 9.82 8.00
CA ILE A 75 6.14 10.71 9.17
C ILE A 75 6.96 10.07 10.27
N GLU A 76 8.04 10.74 10.65
CA GLU A 76 8.96 10.25 11.68
C GLU A 76 8.50 10.75 13.07
N ASP A 77 8.96 10.08 14.12
CA ASP A 77 8.69 10.42 15.53
C ASP A 77 7.18 10.48 15.88
N LEU A 78 6.41 9.58 15.26
CA LEU A 78 4.95 9.51 15.42
C LEU A 78 4.57 8.56 16.57
N ASP A 79 3.97 9.09 17.64
CA ASP A 79 3.46 8.32 18.78
C ASP A 79 1.94 8.38 18.81
N LEU A 80 1.29 7.33 18.26
CA LEU A 80 -0.17 7.20 18.24
C LEU A 80 -0.62 6.00 19.08
N THR A 81 -1.66 6.21 19.87
CA THR A 81 -2.46 5.12 20.41
C THR A 81 -3.26 4.44 19.29
N PRO A 82 -3.73 3.19 19.47
CA PRO A 82 -4.59 2.54 18.50
C PRO A 82 -5.84 3.37 18.13
N ALA A 83 -6.44 4.03 19.10
CA ALA A 83 -7.60 4.92 18.87
C ALA A 83 -7.23 6.12 17.99
N GLU A 84 -6.09 6.76 18.22
CA GLU A 84 -5.60 7.87 17.42
C GLU A 84 -5.23 7.42 16.00
N HIS A 85 -4.67 6.21 15.84
CA HIS A 85 -4.39 5.64 14.53
C HIS A 85 -5.68 5.43 13.72
N ILE A 86 -6.73 4.87 14.33
CA ILE A 86 -8.06 4.73 13.72
C ILE A 86 -8.67 6.10 13.40
N ASP A 87 -8.66 7.04 14.35
CA ASP A 87 -9.20 8.39 14.15
C ASP A 87 -8.49 9.12 13.00
N PHE A 88 -7.17 8.94 12.90
CA PHE A 88 -6.39 9.48 11.79
C PHE A 88 -6.79 8.84 10.45
N ALA A 89 -6.90 7.52 10.38
CA ALA A 89 -7.30 6.81 9.18
C ALA A 89 -8.69 7.22 8.68
N LEU A 90 -9.66 7.37 9.60
CA LEU A 90 -11.01 7.82 9.29
C LEU A 90 -11.11 9.21 8.65
N GLN A 91 -10.06 10.03 8.74
CA GLN A 91 -10.02 11.35 8.06
C GLN A 91 -9.90 11.21 6.53
N PHE A 92 -9.45 10.07 6.03
CA PHE A 92 -9.23 9.81 4.59
C PHE A 92 -10.36 8.99 3.96
N GLY A 93 -11.15 8.28 4.76
CA GLY A 93 -12.26 7.47 4.23
C GLY A 93 -12.76 6.42 5.21
N ALA A 94 -13.60 5.51 4.69
CA ALA A 94 -14.07 4.36 5.45
C ALA A 94 -12.95 3.33 5.58
N LEU A 95 -12.82 2.75 6.76
CA LEU A 95 -11.87 1.66 6.99
C LEU A 95 -12.32 0.40 6.24
N ASP A 96 -11.36 -0.37 5.77
CA ASP A 96 -11.63 -1.66 5.17
C ASP A 96 -12.07 -2.68 6.24
N VAL A 97 -12.73 -3.75 5.79
CA VAL A 97 -13.01 -4.90 6.64
C VAL A 97 -11.69 -5.56 7.06
N PRO A 98 -11.66 -6.24 8.24
CA PRO A 98 -10.45 -6.93 8.68
C PRO A 98 -9.90 -7.85 7.60
N HIS A 99 -8.57 -7.94 7.52
CA HIS A 99 -7.91 -8.79 6.54
C HIS A 99 -8.29 -10.27 6.79
N PRO A 100 -8.64 -11.04 5.73
CA PRO A 100 -9.16 -12.40 5.92
C PRO A 100 -8.14 -13.39 6.53
N VAL A 101 -6.86 -13.05 6.50
CA VAL A 101 -5.76 -13.96 6.88
C VAL A 101 -4.95 -13.43 8.06
N TYR A 102 -4.65 -12.13 8.11
CA TYR A 102 -3.85 -11.56 9.18
C TYR A 102 -4.64 -11.39 10.47
N GLN A 103 -3.96 -11.59 11.59
CA GLN A 103 -4.51 -11.29 12.90
C GLN A 103 -4.71 -9.79 13.08
N THR A 104 -5.69 -9.43 13.89
CA THR A 104 -5.93 -8.04 14.27
C THR A 104 -5.41 -7.76 15.66
N LEU A 105 -5.08 -6.51 15.94
CA LEU A 105 -4.65 -6.08 17.26
C LEU A 105 -5.75 -6.33 18.28
N GLN A 106 -5.40 -6.97 19.41
CA GLN A 106 -6.37 -7.31 20.44
C GLN A 106 -7.17 -6.08 20.91
N GLY A 107 -8.49 -6.15 20.77
CA GLY A 107 -9.40 -5.06 21.10
C GLY A 107 -9.58 -4.01 20.01
N TRP A 108 -8.89 -4.16 18.85
CA TRP A 108 -8.93 -3.22 17.72
C TRP A 108 -9.00 -3.97 16.39
N PRO A 109 -10.18 -4.51 16.03
CA PRO A 109 -10.33 -5.36 14.84
C PRO A 109 -10.05 -4.62 13.52
N GLU A 110 -10.03 -3.30 13.53
CA GLU A 110 -9.70 -2.45 12.36
C GLU A 110 -8.19 -2.40 12.07
N ILE A 111 -7.36 -2.81 13.05
CA ILE A 111 -5.91 -2.75 12.94
C ILE A 111 -5.35 -4.14 12.71
N VAL A 112 -4.76 -4.36 11.55
CA VAL A 112 -4.02 -5.58 11.24
C VAL A 112 -2.67 -5.53 11.95
N GLU A 113 -2.30 -6.60 12.65
CA GLU A 113 -1.00 -6.74 13.29
C GLU A 113 -0.07 -7.58 12.39
N LEU A 114 1.04 -6.98 11.98
CA LEU A 114 2.07 -7.62 11.17
C LEU A 114 3.29 -7.87 12.04
N GLU A 115 3.60 -9.14 12.28
CA GLU A 115 4.74 -9.54 13.08
C GLU A 115 5.60 -10.55 12.30
N ASN A 116 6.86 -10.18 12.08
CA ASN A 116 7.84 -11.03 11.45
C ASN A 116 9.01 -11.28 12.39
N ASP A 117 9.43 -12.52 12.52
CA ASP A 117 10.57 -12.93 13.34
C ASP A 117 11.43 -14.00 12.62
N GLY A 118 12.35 -14.61 13.36
CA GLY A 118 13.23 -15.63 12.78
C GLY A 118 12.51 -16.94 12.43
N ASP A 119 11.38 -17.20 13.02
CA ASP A 119 10.58 -18.41 12.81
C ASP A 119 9.41 -18.14 11.83
N ARG A 120 9.02 -16.86 11.71
CA ARG A 120 8.01 -16.35 10.79
C ARG A 120 8.62 -15.25 9.91
N PRO A 121 9.38 -15.60 8.86
CA PRO A 121 9.94 -14.61 7.94
C PRO A 121 8.82 -13.86 7.19
N PRO A 122 9.09 -12.66 6.69
CA PRO A 122 8.11 -11.94 5.88
C PRO A 122 7.75 -12.76 4.63
N ASP A 123 6.46 -12.90 4.41
CA ASP A 123 5.86 -13.58 3.26
C ASP A 123 5.59 -12.63 2.08
N THR A 124 5.74 -11.32 2.29
CA THR A 124 5.51 -10.26 1.31
C THR A 124 6.82 -9.73 0.73
N ASN A 125 7.59 -10.59 0.05
CA ASN A 125 8.85 -10.19 -0.59
C ASN A 125 8.68 -9.71 -2.04
N ASP A 126 7.51 -9.93 -2.63
CA ASP A 126 7.20 -9.54 -4.00
C ASP A 126 6.45 -8.20 -4.06
N TRP A 127 6.55 -7.53 -5.22
CA TRP A 127 5.76 -6.34 -5.50
C TRP A 127 4.27 -6.64 -5.46
N HIS A 128 3.52 -5.87 -4.72
CA HIS A 128 2.07 -5.97 -4.66
C HIS A 128 1.42 -4.58 -4.47
N THR A 129 0.16 -4.52 -4.77
CA THR A 129 -0.78 -3.51 -4.29
C THR A 129 -1.83 -4.28 -3.51
N ASP A 130 -2.18 -3.81 -2.33
CA ASP A 130 -3.04 -4.53 -1.40
C ASP A 130 -4.38 -4.92 -2.00
N LEU A 131 -4.78 -6.16 -1.76
CA LEU A 131 -6.11 -6.71 -1.99
C LEU A 131 -6.66 -6.52 -3.41
N THR A 132 -5.79 -6.48 -4.44
CA THR A 132 -6.23 -6.28 -5.84
C THR A 132 -7.10 -7.41 -6.39
N PHE A 133 -7.23 -8.51 -5.67
CA PHE A 133 -8.21 -9.56 -5.96
C PHE A 133 -9.66 -9.18 -5.62
N ARG A 134 -9.89 -8.02 -4.99
CA ARG A 134 -11.23 -7.45 -4.75
C ARG A 134 -11.66 -6.54 -5.90
N PRO A 135 -12.97 -6.48 -6.23
CA PRO A 135 -13.48 -5.55 -7.23
C PRO A 135 -13.22 -4.08 -6.88
N ASN A 136 -13.21 -3.75 -5.60
CA ASN A 136 -12.90 -2.43 -5.05
C ASN A 136 -11.77 -2.58 -4.03
N PRO A 137 -10.51 -2.55 -4.45
CA PRO A 137 -9.38 -2.63 -3.55
C PRO A 137 -9.24 -1.36 -2.69
N PRO A 138 -8.51 -1.41 -1.59
CA PRO A 138 -8.23 -0.23 -0.77
C PRO A 138 -7.61 0.89 -1.59
N PHE A 139 -7.95 2.13 -1.24
CA PHE A 139 -7.37 3.31 -1.86
C PHE A 139 -5.98 3.61 -1.32
N MET A 140 -5.77 3.40 -0.03
CA MET A 140 -4.52 3.66 0.66
C MET A 140 -4.36 2.74 1.87
N SER A 141 -3.13 2.59 2.32
CA SER A 141 -2.77 1.91 3.55
C SER A 141 -2.00 2.85 4.48
N ILE A 142 -2.18 2.70 5.79
CA ILE A 142 -1.43 3.41 6.81
C ILE A 142 -0.68 2.39 7.65
N LEU A 143 0.64 2.37 7.50
CA LEU A 143 1.53 1.47 8.21
C LEU A 143 2.12 2.19 9.43
N TYR A 144 2.08 1.54 10.57
CA TYR A 144 2.63 2.07 11.82
C TYR A 144 3.62 1.07 12.42
N ALA A 145 4.91 1.37 12.32
CA ALA A 145 5.96 0.49 12.83
C ALA A 145 6.16 0.67 14.33
N LYS A 146 6.03 -0.40 15.10
CA LYS A 146 6.28 -0.42 16.55
C LYS A 146 7.67 -0.91 16.90
N GLN A 147 8.15 -1.90 16.17
CA GLN A 147 9.45 -2.50 16.41
C GLN A 147 10.12 -2.87 15.08
N VAL A 148 11.31 -2.39 14.88
CA VAL A 148 12.07 -2.64 13.65
C VAL A 148 13.48 -3.15 13.98
N PRO A 149 14.10 -3.97 13.12
CA PRO A 149 15.45 -4.43 13.32
C PRO A 149 16.44 -3.27 13.14
N LYS A 150 17.66 -3.43 13.69
CA LYS A 150 18.73 -2.45 13.47
C LYS A 150 19.23 -2.42 12.03
N THR A 151 19.05 -3.50 11.30
CA THR A 151 19.50 -3.69 9.91
C THR A 151 18.53 -4.62 9.19
N GLY A 152 18.24 -4.32 7.93
CA GLY A 152 17.23 -5.03 7.13
C GLY A 152 15.80 -4.62 7.47
N GLY A 153 14.84 -5.29 6.87
CA GLY A 153 13.42 -4.99 7.03
C GLY A 153 13.01 -3.69 6.34
N ASP A 154 13.78 -3.21 5.36
CA ASP A 154 13.41 -2.04 4.57
C ASP A 154 12.16 -2.34 3.74
N THR A 155 11.34 -1.31 3.50
CA THR A 155 10.21 -1.40 2.57
C THR A 155 10.50 -0.58 1.33
N LEU A 156 10.07 -1.09 0.19
CA LEU A 156 10.23 -0.43 -1.11
C LEU A 156 8.86 -0.09 -1.68
N TRP A 157 8.76 1.04 -2.37
CA TRP A 157 7.58 1.44 -3.15
C TRP A 157 7.99 1.80 -4.55
N ALA A 158 7.10 1.55 -5.52
CA ALA A 158 7.30 1.86 -6.93
C ALA A 158 6.23 2.81 -7.46
N ASN A 159 6.65 3.83 -8.22
CA ASN A 159 5.77 4.79 -8.87
C ASN A 159 5.19 4.20 -10.17
N LEU A 160 3.99 3.66 -10.12
CA LEU A 160 3.34 3.04 -11.28
C LEU A 160 2.91 4.04 -12.37
N TYR A 161 2.83 5.34 -12.07
CA TYR A 161 2.68 6.39 -13.09
C TYR A 161 3.96 6.50 -13.92
N ALA A 162 5.12 6.61 -13.27
CA ALA A 162 6.41 6.69 -13.96
C ALA A 162 6.70 5.41 -14.74
N VAL A 163 6.32 4.25 -14.21
CA VAL A 163 6.38 2.96 -14.93
C VAL A 163 5.58 3.04 -16.23
N TYR A 164 4.34 3.55 -16.21
CA TYR A 164 3.54 3.74 -17.42
C TYR A 164 4.15 4.76 -18.38
N ASP A 165 4.58 5.90 -17.87
CA ASP A 165 5.13 6.99 -18.69
C ASP A 165 6.37 6.51 -19.48
N ALA A 166 7.20 5.67 -18.88
CA ALA A 166 8.41 5.13 -19.47
C ALA A 166 8.18 3.90 -20.38
N LEU A 167 6.97 3.35 -20.44
CA LEU A 167 6.67 2.26 -21.38
C LEU A 167 6.84 2.75 -22.85
N PRO A 168 7.42 1.91 -23.72
CA PRO A 168 7.43 2.18 -25.17
C PRO A 168 6.01 2.30 -25.73
N ASP A 169 5.80 3.14 -26.74
CA ASP A 169 4.48 3.41 -27.31
C ASP A 169 3.78 2.17 -27.85
N HIS A 170 4.53 1.23 -28.43
CA HIS A 170 3.97 -0.04 -28.89
C HIS A 170 3.41 -0.88 -27.74
N MET A 171 4.03 -0.82 -26.54
CA MET A 171 3.54 -1.50 -25.34
C MET A 171 2.29 -0.82 -24.77
N LYS A 172 2.26 0.51 -24.73
CA LYS A 172 1.06 1.28 -24.35
C LYS A 172 -0.12 0.93 -25.26
N THR A 173 0.11 0.88 -26.56
CA THR A 173 -0.90 0.50 -27.56
C THR A 173 -1.37 -0.95 -27.37
N LEU A 174 -0.44 -1.89 -27.14
CA LEU A 174 -0.76 -3.32 -26.94
C LEU A 174 -1.63 -3.53 -25.69
N LEU A 175 -1.35 -2.82 -24.62
CA LEU A 175 -1.99 -2.98 -23.31
C LEU A 175 -3.27 -2.16 -23.17
N GLN A 176 -3.50 -1.18 -24.00
CA GLN A 176 -4.70 -0.33 -23.95
C GLN A 176 -5.97 -1.18 -24.12
N GLY A 177 -6.92 -0.99 -23.20
CA GLY A 177 -8.18 -1.74 -23.17
C GLY A 177 -8.06 -3.22 -22.79
N LYS A 178 -6.86 -3.68 -22.41
CA LYS A 178 -6.68 -5.03 -21.86
C LYS A 178 -7.02 -5.05 -20.38
N SER A 179 -7.52 -6.20 -19.93
CA SER A 179 -7.83 -6.48 -18.53
C SER A 179 -7.04 -7.67 -18.04
N ALA A 180 -6.77 -7.72 -16.75
CA ALA A 180 -6.11 -8.84 -16.11
C ALA A 180 -6.95 -9.40 -14.97
N ILE A 181 -6.85 -10.70 -14.75
CA ILE A 181 -7.46 -11.40 -13.63
C ILE A 181 -6.49 -11.32 -12.44
N HIS A 182 -7.01 -10.87 -11.32
CA HIS A 182 -6.33 -10.87 -10.03
C HIS A 182 -7.04 -11.84 -9.09
N ASP A 183 -6.30 -12.68 -8.43
CA ASP A 183 -6.78 -13.56 -7.37
C ASP A 183 -5.78 -13.59 -6.21
N ILE A 184 -6.06 -14.37 -5.17
CA ILE A 184 -5.17 -14.48 -4.01
C ILE A 184 -3.76 -15.00 -4.38
N GLY A 185 -3.57 -15.56 -5.58
CA GLY A 185 -2.29 -15.89 -6.20
C GLY A 185 -1.38 -16.78 -5.38
N THR A 186 -0.10 -16.42 -5.33
CA THR A 186 0.94 -17.08 -4.55
C THR A 186 0.67 -16.98 -3.05
N PHE A 187 0.01 -15.93 -2.61
CA PHE A 187 -0.47 -15.74 -1.25
C PHE A 187 -1.28 -16.93 -0.73
N ARG A 188 -1.91 -17.68 -1.64
CA ARG A 188 -2.64 -18.92 -1.32
C ARG A 188 -1.75 -19.97 -0.65
N ASN A 189 -0.50 -20.10 -1.09
CA ASN A 189 0.41 -21.12 -0.58
C ASN A 189 1.05 -20.71 0.75
N ASP A 190 1.23 -19.41 0.95
CA ASP A 190 1.92 -18.86 2.13
C ASP A 190 0.96 -18.72 3.32
N PHE A 191 -0.31 -18.38 3.05
CA PHE A 191 -1.32 -18.16 4.08
C PHE A 191 -2.19 -19.37 4.38
N LEU A 192 -2.38 -20.24 3.39
CA LEU A 192 -3.10 -21.49 3.59
C LEU A 192 -2.11 -22.57 4.04
N GLY A 193 -1.36 -22.28 5.10
CA GLY A 193 -0.29 -23.12 5.60
C GLY A 193 -0.74 -24.56 5.95
N PRO A 194 0.20 -25.47 6.23
CA PRO A 194 -0.04 -26.91 6.39
C PRO A 194 -1.01 -27.27 7.53
N GLU A 195 -1.31 -26.33 8.41
CA GLU A 195 -2.24 -26.53 9.53
C GLU A 195 -3.71 -26.26 9.18
N MET A 196 -3.99 -25.63 8.02
CA MET A 196 -5.36 -25.38 7.59
C MET A 196 -5.99 -26.65 7.01
N ASN A 197 -7.20 -26.97 7.46
CA ASN A 197 -7.98 -28.05 6.85
C ASN A 197 -8.58 -27.60 5.51
N VAL A 198 -8.96 -28.55 4.66
CA VAL A 198 -9.49 -28.31 3.32
C VAL A 198 -10.73 -27.43 3.30
N GLU A 199 -11.59 -27.53 4.32
CA GLU A 199 -12.80 -26.71 4.43
C GLU A 199 -12.46 -25.24 4.68
N ALA A 200 -11.52 -24.95 5.57
CA ALA A 200 -11.05 -23.60 5.83
C ALA A 200 -10.38 -22.98 4.58
N VAL A 201 -9.60 -23.76 3.84
CA VAL A 201 -9.00 -23.33 2.56
C VAL A 201 -10.08 -22.99 1.54
N ASN A 202 -11.07 -23.87 1.35
CA ASN A 202 -12.16 -23.64 0.41
C ASN A 202 -12.98 -22.40 0.80
N GLN A 203 -13.26 -22.21 2.08
CA GLN A 203 -13.97 -21.02 2.56
C GLN A 203 -13.18 -19.75 2.30
N ALA A 204 -11.88 -19.73 2.63
CA ALA A 204 -11.02 -18.58 2.36
C ALA A 204 -10.98 -18.23 0.86
N LEU A 205 -10.92 -19.23 -0.03
CA LEU A 205 -10.95 -19.01 -1.47
C LEU A 205 -12.30 -18.45 -1.96
N LEU A 206 -13.41 -18.87 -1.37
CA LEU A 206 -14.73 -18.32 -1.66
C LEU A 206 -14.88 -16.88 -1.15
N ASP A 207 -14.39 -16.60 0.03
CA ASP A 207 -14.50 -15.30 0.67
C ASP A 207 -13.59 -14.24 0.02
N THR A 208 -12.41 -14.65 -0.45
CA THR A 208 -11.48 -13.73 -1.11
C THR A 208 -11.81 -13.46 -2.57
N GLY A 209 -12.30 -14.47 -3.28
CA GLY A 209 -12.73 -14.34 -4.66
C GLY A 209 -11.62 -14.01 -5.66
N SER A 210 -12.02 -13.37 -6.76
CA SER A 210 -11.13 -12.82 -7.78
C SER A 210 -11.78 -11.60 -8.42
N ALA A 211 -10.97 -10.73 -9.00
CA ALA A 211 -11.42 -9.54 -9.71
C ALA A 211 -10.75 -9.40 -11.08
N VAL A 212 -11.41 -8.68 -11.96
CA VAL A 212 -10.86 -8.31 -13.26
C VAL A 212 -10.66 -6.81 -13.28
N HIS A 213 -9.41 -6.39 -13.50
CA HIS A 213 -9.04 -4.98 -13.55
C HIS A 213 -8.42 -4.63 -14.91
N PRO A 214 -8.60 -3.39 -15.41
CA PRO A 214 -7.82 -2.91 -16.53
C PRO A 214 -6.32 -2.98 -16.22
N VAL A 215 -5.50 -3.44 -17.17
CA VAL A 215 -4.03 -3.45 -17.03
C VAL A 215 -3.47 -2.02 -16.95
N ILE A 216 -4.11 -1.11 -17.70
CA ILE A 216 -3.82 0.32 -17.66
C ILE A 216 -5.04 1.02 -17.09
N GLN A 217 -4.85 1.76 -16.01
CA GLN A 217 -5.91 2.49 -15.33
C GLN A 217 -5.62 3.98 -15.28
N THR A 218 -6.68 4.76 -15.07
CA THR A 218 -6.60 6.18 -14.73
C THR A 218 -6.99 6.36 -13.26
N HIS A 219 -6.12 6.98 -12.51
CA HIS A 219 -6.36 7.20 -11.09
C HIS A 219 -7.52 8.19 -10.89
N PRO A 220 -8.52 7.87 -10.08
CA PRO A 220 -9.77 8.65 -10.01
C PRO A 220 -9.59 10.06 -9.42
N VAL A 221 -8.56 10.27 -8.61
CA VAL A 221 -8.29 11.57 -7.98
C VAL A 221 -7.34 12.42 -8.82
N THR A 222 -6.23 11.82 -9.30
CA THR A 222 -5.18 12.57 -10.00
C THR A 222 -5.39 12.69 -11.50
N GLY A 223 -6.23 11.83 -12.10
CA GLY A 223 -6.41 11.71 -13.54
C GLY A 223 -5.17 11.14 -14.28
N ARG A 224 -4.13 10.74 -13.56
CA ARG A 224 -2.91 10.16 -14.15
C ARG A 224 -3.12 8.70 -14.50
N THR A 225 -2.47 8.27 -15.56
CA THR A 225 -2.50 6.88 -16.04
C THR A 225 -1.39 6.07 -15.39
N PHE A 226 -1.66 4.81 -15.05
CA PHE A 226 -0.70 3.92 -14.42
C PHE A 226 -0.89 2.46 -14.85
N VAL A 227 0.14 1.64 -14.64
CA VAL A 227 0.10 0.18 -14.83
C VAL A 227 -0.46 -0.48 -13.57
N TYR A 228 -1.49 -1.31 -13.73
CA TYR A 228 -2.14 -1.98 -12.59
C TYR A 228 -2.02 -3.50 -12.68
N VAL A 229 -0.81 -3.98 -12.50
CA VAL A 229 -0.49 -5.40 -12.37
C VAL A 229 0.61 -5.58 -11.32
N ASN A 230 0.60 -6.70 -10.62
CA ASN A 230 1.63 -7.05 -9.64
C ASN A 230 1.87 -8.57 -9.62
N PRO A 231 3.08 -9.04 -9.27
CA PRO A 231 3.40 -10.46 -9.27
C PRO A 231 2.65 -11.26 -8.20
N SER A 232 2.21 -10.65 -7.10
CA SER A 232 1.54 -11.36 -6.01
C SER A 232 0.12 -11.79 -6.37
N PHE A 233 -0.63 -10.96 -7.09
CA PHE A 233 -2.06 -11.19 -7.32
C PHE A 233 -2.46 -11.33 -8.79
N THR A 234 -1.68 -10.77 -9.74
CA THR A 234 -2.07 -10.81 -11.15
C THR A 234 -1.75 -12.16 -11.78
N GLN A 235 -2.78 -12.86 -12.24
CA GLN A 235 -2.66 -14.22 -12.77
C GLN A 235 -2.57 -14.29 -14.29
N HIS A 236 -3.34 -13.43 -15.00
CA HIS A 236 -3.50 -13.57 -16.44
C HIS A 236 -4.04 -12.30 -17.08
N ILE A 237 -3.48 -11.92 -18.23
CA ILE A 237 -4.04 -10.85 -19.09
C ILE A 237 -5.06 -11.50 -20.03
N VAL A 238 -6.31 -11.06 -19.92
CA VAL A 238 -7.43 -11.60 -20.69
C VAL A 238 -7.23 -11.42 -22.20
N GLY A 239 -7.51 -12.45 -22.97
CA GLY A 239 -7.41 -12.46 -24.42
C GLY A 239 -6.05 -12.88 -24.97
N PHE A 240 -5.09 -13.21 -24.12
CA PHE A 240 -3.81 -13.79 -24.51
C PHE A 240 -3.74 -15.28 -24.16
N LYS A 241 -2.92 -16.06 -24.86
CA LYS A 241 -2.53 -17.39 -24.39
C LYS A 241 -1.72 -17.28 -23.11
N LYS A 242 -1.77 -18.30 -22.25
CA LYS A 242 -1.05 -18.32 -20.97
C LYS A 242 0.42 -17.90 -21.13
N SER A 243 1.13 -18.50 -22.09
CA SER A 243 2.55 -18.22 -22.32
C SER A 243 2.84 -16.81 -22.84
N GLU A 244 1.89 -16.17 -23.51
CA GLU A 244 1.99 -14.78 -23.98
C GLU A 244 1.73 -13.82 -22.83
N SER A 245 0.66 -14.09 -22.06
CA SER A 245 0.35 -13.33 -20.85
C SER A 245 1.50 -13.35 -19.84
N ASP A 246 2.08 -14.54 -19.58
CA ASP A 246 3.19 -14.67 -18.64
C ASP A 246 4.42 -13.86 -19.07
N ARG A 247 4.73 -13.83 -20.37
CA ARG A 247 5.83 -13.00 -20.89
C ARG A 247 5.57 -11.51 -20.76
N LEU A 248 4.32 -11.08 -21.04
CA LEU A 248 3.93 -9.68 -20.90
C LEU A 248 3.96 -9.25 -19.43
N LEU A 249 3.41 -10.06 -18.53
CA LEU A 249 3.42 -9.77 -17.10
C LEU A 249 4.86 -9.68 -16.58
N ARG A 250 5.72 -10.65 -16.93
CA ARG A 250 7.13 -10.61 -16.55
C ARG A 250 7.82 -9.35 -17.05
N TYR A 251 7.60 -8.97 -18.30
CA TYR A 251 8.15 -7.73 -18.86
C TYR A 251 7.72 -6.52 -18.03
N LEU A 252 6.43 -6.42 -17.64
CA LEU A 252 5.90 -5.32 -16.85
C LEU A 252 6.49 -5.31 -15.43
N TYR A 253 6.66 -6.48 -14.81
CA TYR A 253 7.27 -6.60 -13.48
C TYR A 253 8.75 -6.19 -13.52
N ASP A 254 9.51 -6.69 -14.49
CA ASP A 254 10.92 -6.33 -14.67
C ASP A 254 11.08 -4.83 -14.97
N HIS A 255 10.14 -4.25 -15.73
CA HIS A 255 10.12 -2.82 -16.02
C HIS A 255 9.81 -2.00 -14.75
N ALA A 256 8.83 -2.39 -13.96
CA ALA A 256 8.50 -1.74 -12.69
C ALA A 256 9.63 -1.86 -11.64
N ASN A 257 10.43 -2.90 -11.74
CA ASN A 257 11.55 -3.17 -10.83
C ASN A 257 12.82 -2.35 -11.12
N GLN A 258 12.75 -1.32 -11.96
CA GLN A 258 13.87 -0.41 -12.19
C GLN A 258 14.00 0.59 -11.05
N SER A 259 15.23 0.84 -10.62
CA SER A 259 15.55 1.69 -9.46
C SER A 259 15.04 3.13 -9.58
N GLU A 260 14.89 3.63 -10.82
CA GLU A 260 14.43 4.99 -11.13
C GLU A 260 12.97 5.24 -10.72
N PHE A 261 12.19 4.18 -10.58
CA PHE A 261 10.78 4.27 -10.19
C PHE A 261 10.55 4.05 -8.70
N GLN A 262 11.61 3.75 -7.94
CA GLN A 262 11.49 3.24 -6.59
C GLN A 262 11.95 4.23 -5.53
N VAL A 263 11.36 4.10 -4.35
CA VAL A 263 11.92 4.59 -3.10
C VAL A 263 12.12 3.40 -2.16
N ARG A 264 13.27 3.37 -1.50
CA ARG A 264 13.58 2.43 -0.42
C ARG A 264 13.60 3.18 0.89
N TYR A 265 12.75 2.78 1.82
CA TYR A 265 12.71 3.36 3.15
C TYR A 265 13.33 2.42 4.16
N HIS A 266 14.35 2.92 4.84
CA HIS A 266 14.99 2.22 5.94
C HIS A 266 14.32 2.65 7.24
N TRP A 267 13.57 1.72 7.82
CA TRP A 267 12.95 1.92 9.13
C TRP A 267 14.03 2.13 10.18
N ARG A 268 13.97 3.22 10.90
CA ARG A 268 14.93 3.48 11.96
C ARG A 268 14.45 2.87 13.26
N PRO A 269 15.32 2.14 14.02
CA PRO A 269 14.99 1.74 15.37
C PRO A 269 14.92 3.00 16.23
N MET A 270 13.73 3.47 16.47
CA MET A 270 13.49 4.75 17.13
C MET A 270 13.16 4.57 18.61
N ARG A 271 13.33 5.67 19.36
CA ARG A 271 12.69 5.85 20.66
C ARG A 271 11.16 5.91 20.50
N TRP A 272 10.66 6.21 19.27
CA TRP A 272 9.27 6.43 18.91
C TRP A 272 8.96 5.81 17.55
N PRO A 273 7.75 5.29 17.34
CA PRO A 273 7.33 4.64 16.09
C PRO A 273 7.25 5.64 14.91
N CYS A 274 7.34 5.09 13.68
CA CYS A 274 7.14 5.81 12.42
C CYS A 274 5.82 5.42 11.77
N GLY A 275 5.12 6.36 11.16
CA GLY A 275 3.95 6.13 10.31
C GLY A 275 4.28 6.29 8.82
N ILE A 276 3.71 5.43 7.98
CA ILE A 276 3.78 5.50 6.52
C ILE A 276 2.35 5.51 5.98
N ILE A 277 2.12 6.33 4.97
CA ILE A 277 0.86 6.43 4.24
C ILE A 277 1.18 6.23 2.76
N GLU A 278 0.57 5.23 2.15
CA GLU A 278 0.77 4.84 0.76
C GLU A 278 -0.55 4.71 -0.01
#